data_d12b9020875e497a15f577b3de68c4de
#
_entry.id   d12b9020875e497a15f577b3de68c4de
#
_cell.length_a   1.000
_cell.length_b   1.000
_cell.length_c   1.000
_cell.angle_alpha   90.00
_cell.angle_beta   90.00
_cell.angle_gamma   90.00
#
_symmetry.space_group_name_H-M   'P 1'
#
loop_
_entity.id
_entity.type
_entity.pdbx_description
1 polymer ?
#
loop_
_entity_poly.entity_id
_entity_poly.type
_entity_poly.pdbx_seq_one_letter_code
_entity_poly.pdbx_strand_id
1 'polypeptide(L)'
;MAAHPAPFSYLDIVFRNGSIEGTLVVHVIDVAHELNTPPADLMNAEAVRNNERRIGDVLRPRILLQADRRLSPEWTGIDLLRDDQALKLTYRIPGAAPGAVAIDTNVFPYDPNHQTFINVYEDRELRQQFIFNAGSEPRTYYLGTAQGAIAVMKTFIPSGIHHIMIGLDHILFLVGLLLLGGSWMALVKIVTAFTIGHSVTLTLAALNVVTPPANVIEPAIALSIVFVGADNLVRGDGRDLRGWVALVFGLVHGFGFANVLREFGLPREALGWSLFSFNVGVEIGQLAIVLLVAGMLEAIRRQSATLRQRVVFAGSIVVIAAGTYWFVERVFFPA
;
A
#
# COMPACT_ATOMS: atom_id res chain seq x y z
N MET A 1 -21.16 -1.49 -36.52
CA MET A 1 -21.39 -1.85 -35.11
C MET A 1 -22.00 -0.65 -34.45
N ALA A 2 -23.22 -0.78 -33.88
CA ALA A 2 -23.80 0.30 -33.09
C ALA A 2 -22.93 0.51 -31.84
N ALA A 3 -22.58 1.76 -31.55
CA ALA A 3 -21.84 2.10 -30.34
C ALA A 3 -22.63 1.63 -29.12
N HIS A 4 -21.99 0.91 -28.22
CA HIS A 4 -22.55 0.47 -26.95
C HIS A 4 -22.92 1.72 -26.13
N PRO A 5 -24.19 1.91 -25.70
CA PRO A 5 -24.61 3.19 -25.13
C PRO A 5 -23.94 3.52 -23.78
N ALA A 6 -23.46 2.55 -23.03
CA ALA A 6 -22.68 2.76 -21.80
C ALA A 6 -22.00 1.44 -21.37
N PRO A 7 -20.68 1.27 -21.53
CA PRO A 7 -19.96 0.07 -21.13
C PRO A 7 -19.67 0.07 -19.60
N PHE A 8 -20.73 0.18 -18.78
CA PHE A 8 -20.60 0.31 -17.33
C PHE A 8 -21.44 -0.73 -16.60
N SER A 9 -20.88 -1.25 -15.51
CA SER A 9 -21.61 -2.00 -14.50
C SER A 9 -21.36 -1.42 -13.10
N TYR A 10 -22.28 -1.71 -12.18
CA TYR A 10 -22.18 -1.24 -10.80
C TYR A 10 -22.28 -2.43 -9.85
N LEU A 11 -21.27 -2.57 -8.99
CA LEU A 11 -21.21 -3.61 -7.97
C LEU A 11 -21.21 -2.96 -6.59
N ASP A 12 -22.29 -3.12 -5.85
CA ASP A 12 -22.33 -2.71 -4.44
C ASP A 12 -21.93 -3.89 -3.55
N ILE A 13 -21.05 -3.64 -2.59
CA ILE A 13 -20.62 -4.59 -1.57
C ILE A 13 -20.93 -3.97 -0.22
N VAL A 14 -21.85 -4.57 0.54
CA VAL A 14 -22.34 -4.06 1.82
C VAL A 14 -21.92 -5.04 2.92
N PHE A 15 -21.00 -4.64 3.76
CA PHE A 15 -20.59 -5.41 4.93
C PHE A 15 -21.58 -5.18 6.07
N ARG A 16 -22.17 -6.28 6.58
CA ARG A 16 -23.10 -6.30 7.72
C ARG A 16 -22.67 -7.29 8.78
N ASN A 17 -23.24 -7.16 9.98
CA ASN A 17 -23.05 -8.16 11.00
C ASN A 17 -23.62 -9.52 10.55
N GLY A 18 -22.72 -10.49 10.25
CA GLY A 18 -23.10 -11.86 9.90
C GLY A 18 -23.32 -12.13 8.41
N SER A 19 -23.18 -11.14 7.51
CA SER A 19 -23.25 -11.36 6.06
C SER A 19 -22.57 -10.25 5.28
N ILE A 20 -22.18 -10.56 4.05
CA ILE A 20 -21.89 -9.57 3.02
C ILE A 20 -23.07 -9.62 2.04
N GLU A 21 -23.68 -8.51 1.77
CA GLU A 21 -24.81 -8.37 0.85
C GLU A 21 -24.43 -7.39 -0.25
N GLY A 22 -25.14 -7.43 -1.37
CA GLY A 22 -24.88 -6.45 -2.41
C GLY A 22 -25.74 -6.63 -3.64
N THR A 23 -25.47 -5.77 -4.60
CA THR A 23 -26.15 -5.77 -5.89
C THR A 23 -25.13 -5.66 -7.01
N LEU A 24 -25.43 -6.34 -8.12
CA LEU A 24 -24.74 -6.15 -9.38
C LEU A 24 -25.75 -5.63 -10.40
N VAL A 25 -25.50 -4.44 -10.93
CA VAL A 25 -26.31 -3.84 -12.01
C VAL A 25 -25.50 -3.91 -13.30
N VAL A 26 -26.07 -4.56 -14.31
CA VAL A 26 -25.45 -4.81 -15.62
C VAL A 26 -26.42 -4.48 -16.73
N HIS A 27 -25.91 -4.00 -17.87
CA HIS A 27 -26.75 -3.68 -19.01
C HIS A 27 -27.26 -4.95 -19.71
N VAL A 28 -28.51 -4.94 -20.19
CA VAL A 28 -29.15 -6.08 -20.88
C VAL A 28 -28.34 -6.53 -22.10
N ILE A 29 -27.75 -5.60 -22.84
CA ILE A 29 -26.96 -5.91 -24.05
C ILE A 29 -25.76 -6.80 -23.71
N ASP A 30 -25.04 -6.50 -22.61
CA ASP A 30 -23.87 -7.26 -22.18
C ASP A 30 -24.24 -8.68 -21.77
N VAL A 31 -25.33 -8.82 -20.99
CA VAL A 31 -25.83 -10.13 -20.58
C VAL A 31 -26.33 -10.93 -21.79
N ALA A 32 -27.02 -10.29 -22.72
CA ALA A 32 -27.50 -10.92 -23.94
C ALA A 32 -26.33 -11.42 -24.81
N HIS A 33 -25.27 -10.64 -24.93
CA HIS A 33 -24.03 -11.06 -25.61
C HIS A 33 -23.44 -12.33 -24.97
N GLU A 34 -23.29 -12.36 -23.64
CA GLU A 34 -22.74 -13.50 -22.92
C GLU A 34 -23.62 -14.77 -23.00
N LEU A 35 -24.92 -14.57 -23.08
CA LEU A 35 -25.88 -15.67 -23.23
C LEU A 35 -26.09 -16.09 -24.70
N ASN A 36 -25.52 -15.34 -25.64
CA ASN A 36 -25.75 -15.51 -27.07
C ASN A 36 -27.26 -15.49 -27.42
N THR A 37 -27.99 -14.50 -26.91
CA THR A 37 -29.43 -14.29 -27.13
C THR A 37 -29.69 -12.85 -27.61
N PRO A 38 -30.80 -12.59 -28.32
CA PRO A 38 -31.20 -11.22 -28.66
C PRO A 38 -31.49 -10.39 -27.39
N PRO A 39 -31.00 -9.12 -27.28
CA PRO A 39 -31.30 -8.28 -26.13
C PRO A 39 -32.80 -8.09 -25.87
N ALA A 40 -33.64 -8.09 -26.91
CA ALA A 40 -35.07 -7.98 -26.79
C ALA A 40 -35.70 -9.10 -25.94
N ASP A 41 -35.13 -10.28 -25.94
CA ASP A 41 -35.60 -11.42 -25.14
C ASP A 41 -35.44 -11.19 -23.64
N LEU A 42 -34.44 -10.40 -23.23
CA LEU A 42 -34.19 -10.04 -21.83
C LEU A 42 -34.89 -8.75 -21.38
N MET A 43 -35.66 -8.09 -22.28
CA MET A 43 -36.50 -6.96 -21.92
C MET A 43 -37.89 -7.38 -21.35
N ASN A 44 -38.10 -8.66 -21.15
CA ASN A 44 -39.27 -9.24 -20.49
C ASN A 44 -38.91 -9.81 -19.12
N ALA A 45 -39.60 -9.37 -18.07
CA ALA A 45 -39.34 -9.80 -16.70
C ALA A 45 -39.57 -11.31 -16.48
N GLU A 46 -40.46 -11.96 -17.22
CA GLU A 46 -40.67 -13.39 -17.15
C GLU A 46 -39.49 -14.15 -17.79
N ALA A 47 -39.02 -13.68 -18.95
CA ALA A 47 -37.87 -14.26 -19.61
C ALA A 47 -36.57 -14.08 -18.76
N VAL A 48 -36.43 -12.97 -18.07
CA VAL A 48 -35.32 -12.75 -17.14
C VAL A 48 -35.36 -13.74 -16.00
N ARG A 49 -36.52 -13.95 -15.36
CA ARG A 49 -36.69 -14.95 -14.29
C ARG A 49 -36.40 -16.37 -14.77
N ASN A 50 -36.86 -16.72 -15.96
CA ASN A 50 -36.63 -18.03 -16.56
C ASN A 50 -35.12 -18.30 -16.85
N ASN A 51 -34.34 -17.25 -17.07
CA ASN A 51 -32.91 -17.30 -17.31
C ASN A 51 -32.06 -16.94 -16.06
N GLU A 52 -32.67 -16.71 -14.89
CA GLU A 52 -31.98 -16.26 -13.67
C GLU A 52 -30.75 -17.12 -13.33
N ARG A 53 -30.93 -18.44 -13.33
CA ARG A 53 -29.84 -19.37 -13.04
C ARG A 53 -28.71 -19.26 -14.05
N ARG A 54 -29.04 -19.19 -15.35
CA ARG A 54 -28.05 -19.11 -16.42
C ARG A 54 -27.28 -17.79 -16.37
N ILE A 55 -27.96 -16.66 -16.10
CA ILE A 55 -27.35 -15.34 -15.90
C ILE A 55 -26.42 -15.39 -14.68
N GLY A 56 -26.89 -15.91 -13.57
CA GLY A 56 -26.12 -16.03 -12.33
C GLY A 56 -24.87 -16.88 -12.48
N ASP A 57 -24.95 -18.00 -13.21
CA ASP A 57 -23.80 -18.91 -13.41
C ASP A 57 -22.71 -18.27 -14.29
N VAL A 58 -23.07 -17.41 -15.24
CA VAL A 58 -22.13 -16.64 -16.05
C VAL A 58 -21.45 -15.54 -15.25
N LEU A 59 -22.20 -14.81 -14.41
CA LEU A 59 -21.67 -13.64 -13.72
C LEU A 59 -20.94 -13.94 -12.40
N ARG A 60 -21.32 -15.04 -11.71
CA ARG A 60 -20.72 -15.43 -10.42
C ARG A 60 -19.20 -15.58 -10.44
N PRO A 61 -18.56 -16.24 -11.41
CA PRO A 61 -17.12 -16.42 -11.43
C PRO A 61 -16.35 -15.13 -11.72
N ARG A 62 -17.03 -14.06 -12.16
CA ARG A 62 -16.44 -12.77 -12.55
C ARG A 62 -16.38 -11.76 -11.41
N ILE A 63 -17.01 -12.07 -10.28
CA ILE A 63 -16.92 -11.33 -9.02
C ILE A 63 -16.06 -12.18 -8.08
N LEU A 64 -14.79 -11.78 -7.92
CA LEU A 64 -13.85 -12.47 -7.07
C LEU A 64 -13.68 -11.65 -5.79
N LEU A 65 -14.23 -12.17 -4.71
CA LEU A 65 -14.03 -11.64 -3.36
C LEU A 65 -13.21 -12.69 -2.58
N GLN A 66 -12.01 -12.30 -2.17
CA GLN A 66 -11.05 -13.18 -1.51
C GLN A 66 -10.68 -12.62 -0.12
N ALA A 67 -10.86 -13.46 0.89
CA ALA A 67 -10.33 -13.27 2.24
C ALA A 67 -9.35 -14.42 2.55
N ASP A 68 -9.37 -14.96 3.77
CA ASP A 68 -8.67 -16.23 4.09
C ASP A 68 -9.17 -17.40 3.22
N ARG A 69 -10.38 -17.25 2.71
CA ARG A 69 -11.03 -18.15 1.74
C ARG A 69 -11.72 -17.34 0.64
N ARG A 70 -12.02 -17.98 -0.48
CA ARG A 70 -12.86 -17.38 -1.52
C ARG A 70 -14.29 -17.18 -0.98
N LEU A 71 -14.80 -15.98 -1.15
CA LEU A 71 -16.16 -15.58 -0.79
C LEU A 71 -17.02 -15.66 -2.06
N SER A 72 -17.92 -16.63 -2.13
CA SER A 72 -18.75 -16.86 -3.32
C SER A 72 -20.14 -16.25 -3.12
N PRO A 73 -20.58 -15.34 -4.00
CA PRO A 73 -21.93 -14.79 -3.95
C PRO A 73 -23.00 -15.85 -4.19
N GLU A 74 -24.03 -15.85 -3.37
CA GLU A 74 -25.27 -16.59 -3.59
C GLU A 74 -26.32 -15.60 -4.10
N TRP A 75 -26.80 -15.81 -5.33
CA TRP A 75 -27.82 -14.93 -5.90
C TRP A 75 -29.14 -15.15 -5.18
N THR A 76 -29.78 -14.05 -4.76
CA THR A 76 -31.04 -14.06 -4.01
C THR A 76 -32.22 -13.48 -4.80
N GLY A 77 -31.96 -12.87 -5.95
CA GLY A 77 -32.97 -12.36 -6.85
C GLY A 77 -32.39 -11.63 -8.06
N ILE A 78 -33.23 -11.49 -9.07
CA ILE A 78 -32.95 -10.74 -10.30
C ILE A 78 -34.16 -9.90 -10.70
N ASP A 79 -33.94 -8.61 -10.96
CA ASP A 79 -34.95 -7.67 -11.39
C ASP A 79 -34.56 -7.00 -12.71
N LEU A 80 -35.55 -6.76 -13.56
CA LEU A 80 -35.40 -5.97 -14.79
C LEU A 80 -35.68 -4.50 -14.51
N LEU A 81 -34.69 -3.66 -14.66
CA LEU A 81 -34.77 -2.20 -14.63
C LEU A 81 -35.08 -1.71 -16.08
N ARG A 82 -36.38 -1.58 -16.46
CA ARG A 82 -36.76 -1.35 -17.83
C ARG A 82 -36.29 -0.01 -18.39
N ASP A 83 -36.37 1.04 -17.59
CA ASP A 83 -36.02 2.40 -18.02
C ASP A 83 -34.50 2.52 -18.28
N ASP A 84 -33.69 1.79 -17.53
CA ASP A 84 -32.23 1.76 -17.64
C ASP A 84 -31.73 0.66 -18.59
N GLN A 85 -32.62 -0.20 -19.12
CA GLN A 85 -32.28 -1.39 -19.89
C GLN A 85 -31.25 -2.26 -19.19
N ALA A 86 -31.39 -2.43 -17.89
CA ALA A 86 -30.41 -3.10 -17.02
C ALA A 86 -31.05 -4.23 -16.20
N LEU A 87 -30.22 -5.18 -15.80
CA LEU A 87 -30.57 -6.24 -14.84
C LEU A 87 -29.89 -5.93 -13.52
N LYS A 88 -30.66 -5.97 -12.44
CA LYS A 88 -30.18 -5.86 -11.07
C LYS A 88 -30.22 -7.24 -10.41
N LEU A 89 -29.06 -7.81 -10.16
CA LEU A 89 -28.89 -9.03 -9.41
C LEU A 89 -28.59 -8.69 -7.96
N THR A 90 -29.30 -9.33 -7.03
CA THR A 90 -29.03 -9.21 -5.59
C THR A 90 -28.32 -10.47 -5.12
N TYR A 91 -27.31 -10.32 -4.25
CA TYR A 91 -26.57 -11.45 -3.72
C TYR A 91 -26.33 -11.34 -2.22
N ARG A 92 -26.04 -12.48 -1.62
CA ARG A 92 -25.65 -12.60 -0.23
C ARG A 92 -24.50 -13.59 -0.09
N ILE A 93 -23.57 -13.30 0.81
CA ILE A 93 -22.50 -14.20 1.25
C ILE A 93 -22.67 -14.37 2.75
N PRO A 94 -23.07 -15.56 3.24
CA PRO A 94 -23.29 -15.78 4.66
C PRO A 94 -21.96 -15.88 5.42
N GLY A 95 -21.98 -15.43 6.67
CA GLY A 95 -20.84 -15.49 7.59
C GLY A 95 -20.37 -14.10 8.03
N ALA A 96 -19.57 -14.09 9.09
CA ALA A 96 -18.98 -12.85 9.61
C ALA A 96 -18.10 -12.16 8.56
N ALA A 97 -18.17 -10.85 8.51
CA ALA A 97 -17.31 -10.07 7.65
C ALA A 97 -15.85 -10.25 8.06
N PRO A 98 -14.94 -10.56 7.12
CA PRO A 98 -13.51 -10.69 7.40
C PRO A 98 -12.88 -9.32 7.68
N GLY A 99 -11.67 -9.29 8.25
CA GLY A 99 -10.95 -8.04 8.51
C GLY A 99 -10.46 -7.33 7.24
N ALA A 100 -10.23 -8.10 6.16
CA ALA A 100 -9.86 -7.58 4.86
C ALA A 100 -10.45 -8.44 3.75
N VAL A 101 -10.77 -7.81 2.61
CA VAL A 101 -11.28 -8.47 1.40
C VAL A 101 -10.53 -7.94 0.20
N ALA A 102 -9.84 -8.82 -0.52
CA ALA A 102 -9.35 -8.51 -1.85
C ALA A 102 -10.52 -8.63 -2.84
N ILE A 103 -10.71 -7.60 -3.62
CA ILE A 103 -11.74 -7.46 -4.63
C ILE A 103 -11.08 -7.49 -5.99
N ASP A 104 -11.53 -8.39 -6.84
CA ASP A 104 -11.12 -8.48 -8.23
C ASP A 104 -12.37 -8.73 -9.07
N THR A 105 -12.54 -7.99 -10.14
CA THR A 105 -13.72 -8.12 -10.98
C THR A 105 -13.44 -7.72 -12.42
N ASN A 106 -13.85 -8.58 -13.32
CA ASN A 106 -13.93 -8.30 -14.75
C ASN A 106 -15.25 -8.86 -15.27
N VAL A 107 -16.31 -8.05 -15.14
CA VAL A 107 -17.70 -8.52 -15.36
C VAL A 107 -17.92 -8.92 -16.82
N PHE A 108 -17.34 -8.18 -17.77
CA PHE A 108 -17.49 -8.46 -19.20
C PHE A 108 -16.13 -8.47 -19.92
N PRO A 109 -15.38 -9.58 -19.85
CA PRO A 109 -14.04 -9.68 -20.44
C PRO A 109 -13.97 -9.51 -21.95
N TYR A 110 -15.10 -9.63 -22.67
CA TYR A 110 -15.16 -9.48 -24.12
C TYR A 110 -15.04 -8.00 -24.56
N ASP A 111 -15.37 -7.05 -23.67
CA ASP A 111 -15.24 -5.63 -23.95
C ASP A 111 -14.09 -5.01 -23.13
N PRO A 112 -12.94 -4.70 -23.75
CA PRO A 112 -11.80 -4.14 -23.04
C PRO A 112 -12.03 -2.72 -22.49
N ASN A 113 -13.08 -2.02 -22.96
CA ASN A 113 -13.45 -0.69 -22.48
C ASN A 113 -14.48 -0.73 -21.34
N HIS A 114 -14.99 -1.93 -21.01
CA HIS A 114 -15.99 -2.06 -19.95
C HIS A 114 -15.41 -1.67 -18.61
N GLN A 115 -16.14 -0.83 -17.86
CA GLN A 115 -15.74 -0.40 -16.51
C GLN A 115 -16.78 -0.88 -15.49
N THR A 116 -16.29 -1.41 -14.38
CA THR A 116 -17.11 -1.78 -13.24
C THR A 116 -16.86 -0.80 -12.10
N PHE A 117 -17.89 -0.05 -11.72
CA PHE A 117 -17.88 0.81 -10.55
C PHE A 117 -18.23 -0.01 -9.32
N ILE A 118 -17.33 -0.08 -8.36
CA ILE A 118 -17.53 -0.82 -7.12
C ILE A 118 -17.70 0.16 -5.99
N ASN A 119 -18.83 0.06 -5.29
CA ASN A 119 -19.12 0.82 -4.09
C ASN A 119 -19.05 -0.11 -2.88
N VAL A 120 -18.22 0.24 -1.92
CA VAL A 120 -18.07 -0.52 -0.68
C VAL A 120 -18.73 0.22 0.46
N TYR A 121 -19.66 -0.44 1.12
CA TYR A 121 -20.41 0.09 2.25
C TYR A 121 -20.09 -0.71 3.53
N GLU A 122 -19.97 -0.02 4.66
CA GLU A 122 -20.13 -0.61 5.98
C GLU A 122 -21.49 -0.18 6.53
N ASP A 123 -22.37 -1.15 6.74
CA ASP A 123 -23.79 -0.96 7.02
C ASP A 123 -24.50 -0.11 5.96
N ARG A 124 -24.65 1.18 6.18
CA ARG A 124 -25.31 2.12 5.25
C ARG A 124 -24.41 3.24 4.74
N GLU A 125 -23.16 3.29 5.20
CA GLU A 125 -22.22 4.34 4.86
C GLU A 125 -21.31 3.91 3.71
N LEU A 126 -21.28 4.69 2.65
CA LEU A 126 -20.31 4.52 1.58
C LEU A 126 -18.90 4.85 2.12
N ARG A 127 -18.03 3.84 2.13
CA ARG A 127 -16.66 3.97 2.63
C ARG A 127 -15.66 4.17 1.53
N GLN A 128 -15.82 3.43 0.43
CA GLN A 128 -14.85 3.44 -0.67
C GLN A 128 -15.53 3.20 -2.01
N GLN A 129 -14.93 3.75 -3.07
CA GLN A 129 -15.29 3.47 -4.45
C GLN A 129 -14.05 3.08 -5.24
N PHE A 130 -14.20 2.06 -6.09
CA PHE A 130 -13.17 1.62 -7.02
C PHE A 130 -13.73 1.62 -8.44
N ILE A 131 -12.86 1.75 -9.43
CA ILE A 131 -13.18 1.54 -10.83
C ILE A 131 -12.25 0.44 -11.34
N PHE A 132 -12.84 -0.62 -11.87
CA PHE A 132 -12.13 -1.75 -12.46
C PHE A 132 -12.38 -1.78 -13.97
N ASN A 133 -11.35 -2.15 -14.72
CA ASN A 133 -11.38 -2.45 -16.15
C ASN A 133 -10.60 -3.74 -16.41
N ALA A 134 -10.49 -4.15 -17.67
CA ALA A 134 -9.84 -5.41 -18.07
C ALA A 134 -8.36 -5.56 -17.63
N GLY A 135 -7.68 -4.46 -17.29
CA GLY A 135 -6.28 -4.46 -16.86
C GLY A 135 -6.07 -4.09 -15.38
N SER A 136 -7.14 -3.98 -14.61
CA SER A 136 -7.04 -3.58 -13.21
C SER A 136 -6.46 -4.70 -12.34
N GLU A 137 -5.57 -4.33 -11.43
CA GLU A 137 -5.09 -5.24 -10.39
C GLU A 137 -6.11 -5.36 -9.24
N PRO A 138 -6.15 -6.50 -8.53
CA PRO A 138 -6.99 -6.69 -7.35
C PRO A 138 -6.75 -5.60 -6.30
N ARG A 139 -7.81 -5.10 -5.68
CA ARG A 139 -7.78 -4.09 -4.62
C ARG A 139 -8.21 -4.68 -3.29
N THR A 140 -7.45 -4.44 -2.23
CA THR A 140 -7.82 -4.91 -0.89
C THR A 140 -8.52 -3.81 -0.10
N TYR A 141 -9.74 -4.14 0.36
CA TYR A 141 -10.49 -3.31 1.30
C TYR A 141 -10.29 -3.83 2.73
N TYR A 142 -9.95 -2.93 3.66
CA TYR A 142 -9.82 -3.22 5.08
C TYR A 142 -11.00 -2.62 5.84
N LEU A 143 -11.73 -3.46 6.57
CA LEU A 143 -12.90 -3.02 7.33
C LEU A 143 -12.50 -2.17 8.54
N GLY A 144 -13.33 -1.20 8.92
CA GLY A 144 -13.16 -0.34 10.11
C GLY A 144 -13.38 -1.06 11.44
N THR A 145 -13.09 -2.37 11.53
CA THR A 145 -13.27 -3.22 12.71
C THR A 145 -11.93 -3.55 13.37
N ALA A 146 -11.97 -4.10 14.60
CA ALA A 146 -10.76 -4.62 15.26
C ALA A 146 -10.06 -5.71 14.43
N GLN A 147 -10.84 -6.55 13.71
CA GLN A 147 -10.29 -7.57 12.80
C GLN A 147 -9.61 -6.91 11.60
N GLY A 148 -10.18 -5.82 11.07
CA GLY A 148 -9.56 -5.02 10.02
C GLY A 148 -8.25 -4.38 10.48
N ALA A 149 -8.21 -3.81 11.68
CA ALA A 149 -6.97 -3.28 12.26
C ALA A 149 -5.88 -4.36 12.39
N ILE A 150 -6.23 -5.58 12.83
CA ILE A 150 -5.30 -6.71 12.89
C ILE A 150 -4.82 -7.12 11.48
N ALA A 151 -5.70 -7.13 10.49
CA ALA A 151 -5.35 -7.43 9.11
C ALA A 151 -4.37 -6.39 8.54
N VAL A 152 -4.62 -5.10 8.81
CA VAL A 152 -3.71 -3.99 8.49
C VAL A 152 -2.34 -4.20 9.14
N MET A 153 -2.29 -4.50 10.45
CA MET A 153 -1.02 -4.73 11.16
C MET A 153 -0.23 -5.89 10.54
N LYS A 154 -0.89 -7.00 10.23
CA LYS A 154 -0.27 -8.18 9.59
C LYS A 154 0.33 -7.87 8.22
N THR A 155 -0.23 -6.93 7.49
CA THR A 155 0.25 -6.49 6.18
C THR A 155 1.35 -5.45 6.31
N PHE A 156 1.14 -4.41 7.10
CA PHE A 156 2.00 -3.22 7.07
C PHE A 156 3.23 -3.30 8.00
N ILE A 157 3.22 -4.11 9.06
CA ILE A 157 4.45 -4.34 9.86
C ILE A 157 5.53 -5.04 9.00
N PRO A 158 5.24 -6.18 8.33
CA PRO A 158 6.22 -6.80 7.42
C PRO A 158 6.64 -5.86 6.27
N SER A 159 5.72 -5.06 5.74
CA SER A 159 6.03 -4.09 4.68
C SER A 159 7.01 -3.02 5.16
N GLY A 160 6.87 -2.52 6.39
CA GLY A 160 7.81 -1.56 6.99
C GLY A 160 9.19 -2.17 7.23
N ILE A 161 9.25 -3.42 7.72
CA ILE A 161 10.51 -4.16 7.87
C ILE A 161 11.18 -4.33 6.50
N HIS A 162 10.43 -4.79 5.50
CA HIS A 162 10.91 -4.99 4.15
C HIS A 162 11.43 -3.69 3.54
N HIS A 163 10.69 -2.59 3.68
CA HIS A 163 11.06 -1.26 3.17
C HIS A 163 12.46 -0.85 3.65
N ILE A 164 12.72 -0.97 4.97
CA ILE A 164 14.01 -0.57 5.55
C ILE A 164 15.13 -1.54 5.16
N MET A 165 14.82 -2.82 4.98
CA MET A 165 15.81 -3.85 4.64
C MET A 165 16.24 -3.84 3.18
N ILE A 166 15.41 -3.36 2.25
CA ILE A 166 15.75 -3.25 0.84
C ILE A 166 16.13 -1.82 0.42
N GLY A 167 15.75 -0.81 1.21
CA GLY A 167 16.04 0.59 0.94
C GLY A 167 17.52 0.91 1.15
N LEU A 168 18.33 0.84 0.10
CA LEU A 168 19.76 1.10 0.16
C LEU A 168 20.09 2.49 0.73
N ASP A 169 19.27 3.49 0.44
CA ASP A 169 19.39 4.83 1.02
C ASP A 169 19.30 4.80 2.54
N HIS A 170 18.30 4.10 3.06
CA HIS A 170 18.05 3.97 4.50
C HIS A 170 19.17 3.17 5.17
N ILE A 171 19.59 2.06 4.55
CA ILE A 171 20.67 1.22 5.09
C ILE A 171 21.96 2.02 5.17
N LEU A 172 22.38 2.70 4.10
CA LEU A 172 23.62 3.46 4.08
C LEU A 172 23.59 4.68 5.01
N PHE A 173 22.48 5.39 5.06
CA PHE A 173 22.28 6.46 6.01
C PHE A 173 22.39 5.95 7.45
N LEU A 174 21.71 4.86 7.77
CA LEU A 174 21.73 4.25 9.10
C LEU A 174 23.12 3.72 9.45
N VAL A 175 23.77 2.97 8.57
CA VAL A 175 25.15 2.51 8.75
C VAL A 175 26.08 3.68 9.01
N GLY A 176 25.96 4.76 8.22
CA GLY A 176 26.73 5.99 8.43
C GLY A 176 26.56 6.55 9.85
N LEU A 177 25.35 6.66 10.37
CA LEU A 177 25.08 7.11 11.74
C LEU A 177 25.66 6.19 12.81
N LEU A 178 25.72 4.87 12.53
CA LEU A 178 26.17 3.85 13.48
C LEU A 178 27.70 3.67 13.49
N LEU A 179 28.43 4.05 12.43
CA LEU A 179 29.89 3.81 12.30
C LEU A 179 30.70 4.34 13.49
N LEU A 180 30.32 5.48 14.05
CA LEU A 180 30.99 6.04 15.22
C LEU A 180 30.80 5.19 16.49
N GLY A 181 29.83 4.28 16.49
CA GLY A 181 29.44 3.49 17.64
C GLY A 181 28.73 4.31 18.71
N GLY A 182 28.68 3.79 19.92
CA GLY A 182 28.03 4.44 21.06
C GLY A 182 27.44 3.40 22.01
N SER A 183 26.80 3.87 23.08
CA SER A 183 26.04 2.97 23.93
C SER A 183 24.78 2.49 23.21
N TRP A 184 24.31 1.29 23.53
CA TRP A 184 23.10 0.71 22.96
C TRP A 184 21.93 1.69 23.02
N MET A 185 21.70 2.30 24.18
CA MET A 185 20.60 3.26 24.38
C MET A 185 20.76 4.52 23.52
N ALA A 186 21.99 4.99 23.27
CA ALA A 186 22.24 6.13 22.38
C ALA A 186 21.90 5.75 20.92
N LEU A 187 22.27 4.55 20.47
CA LEU A 187 21.95 4.08 19.12
C LEU A 187 20.47 3.89 18.92
N VAL A 188 19.76 3.30 19.88
CA VAL A 188 18.30 3.19 19.85
C VAL A 188 17.65 4.58 19.74
N LYS A 189 18.06 5.56 20.55
CA LYS A 189 17.52 6.92 20.48
C LYS A 189 17.76 7.57 19.11
N ILE A 190 18.89 7.31 18.47
CA ILE A 190 19.19 7.85 17.13
C ILE A 190 18.21 7.29 16.10
N VAL A 191 17.98 5.96 16.08
CA VAL A 191 17.09 5.35 15.10
C VAL A 191 15.63 5.72 15.35
N THR A 192 15.21 5.74 16.62
CA THR A 192 13.86 6.21 16.98
C THR A 192 13.62 7.67 16.59
N ALA A 193 14.61 8.55 16.73
CA ALA A 193 14.52 9.93 16.27
C ALA A 193 14.31 10.01 14.74
N PHE A 194 15.01 9.17 13.96
CA PHE A 194 14.77 9.04 12.53
C PHE A 194 13.33 8.58 12.23
N THR A 195 12.87 7.51 12.89
CA THR A 195 11.51 6.98 12.69
C THR A 195 10.44 8.02 13.01
N ILE A 196 10.63 8.83 14.07
CA ILE A 196 9.71 9.92 14.39
C ILE A 196 9.64 10.94 13.25
N GLY A 197 10.80 11.43 12.76
CA GLY A 197 10.85 12.37 11.65
C GLY A 197 10.20 11.79 10.38
N HIS A 198 10.57 10.55 10.03
CA HIS A 198 10.01 9.81 8.91
C HIS A 198 8.49 9.67 9.01
N SER A 199 7.97 9.27 10.17
CA SER A 199 6.54 9.10 10.39
C SER A 199 5.74 10.38 10.21
N VAL A 200 6.27 11.52 10.66
CA VAL A 200 5.61 12.82 10.51
C VAL A 200 5.41 13.17 9.04
N THR A 201 6.47 13.13 8.25
CA THR A 201 6.40 13.54 6.83
C THR A 201 5.71 12.50 5.95
N LEU A 202 5.88 11.21 6.25
CA LEU A 202 5.11 10.16 5.59
C LEU A 202 3.60 10.37 5.82
N THR A 203 3.20 10.72 7.04
CA THR A 203 1.79 11.00 7.35
C THR A 203 1.28 12.23 6.61
N LEU A 204 2.03 13.34 6.62
CA LEU A 204 1.65 14.55 5.90
C LEU A 204 1.48 14.31 4.39
N ALA A 205 2.38 13.53 3.82
CA ALA A 205 2.33 13.21 2.40
C ALA A 205 1.24 12.17 2.05
N ALA A 206 0.99 11.17 2.89
CA ALA A 206 -0.10 10.22 2.71
C ALA A 206 -1.48 10.88 2.80
N LEU A 207 -1.62 11.92 3.63
CA LEU A 207 -2.82 12.74 3.75
C LEU A 207 -2.93 13.84 2.67
N ASN A 208 -1.99 13.93 1.74
CA ASN A 208 -1.90 15.01 0.73
C ASN A 208 -1.83 16.43 1.31
N VAL A 209 -1.34 16.59 2.54
CA VAL A 209 -1.16 17.93 3.17
C VAL A 209 0.08 18.62 2.61
N VAL A 210 1.17 17.84 2.43
CA VAL A 210 2.44 18.31 1.84
C VAL A 210 2.95 17.24 0.88
N THR A 211 3.13 17.59 -0.38
CA THR A 211 3.59 16.68 -1.43
C THR A 211 4.73 17.32 -2.24
N PRO A 212 5.94 17.36 -1.68
CA PRO A 212 7.06 17.93 -2.40
C PRO A 212 7.41 17.06 -3.63
N PRO A 213 7.92 17.66 -4.70
CA PRO A 213 8.24 16.95 -5.92
C PRO A 213 9.45 16.00 -5.72
N ALA A 214 9.40 14.82 -6.36
CA ALA A 214 10.42 13.76 -6.23
C ALA A 214 11.82 14.25 -6.62
N ASN A 215 11.92 15.09 -7.66
CA ASN A 215 13.19 15.68 -8.12
C ASN A 215 13.88 16.61 -7.11
N VAL A 216 13.23 16.96 -6.00
CA VAL A 216 13.82 17.67 -4.86
C VAL A 216 14.13 16.70 -3.72
N ILE A 217 13.22 15.78 -3.44
CA ILE A 217 13.34 14.87 -2.29
C ILE A 217 14.42 13.81 -2.53
N GLU A 218 14.48 13.21 -3.71
CA GLU A 218 15.44 12.14 -3.99
C GLU A 218 16.90 12.62 -3.92
N PRO A 219 17.28 13.76 -4.52
CA PRO A 219 18.61 14.34 -4.29
C PRO A 219 18.88 14.70 -2.82
N ALA A 220 17.88 15.22 -2.09
CA ALA A 220 18.04 15.55 -0.67
C ALA A 220 18.30 14.31 0.19
N ILE A 221 17.64 13.18 -0.13
CA ILE A 221 17.92 11.88 0.51
C ILE A 221 19.39 11.47 0.24
N ALA A 222 19.84 11.50 -1.01
CA ALA A 222 21.22 11.17 -1.35
C ALA A 222 22.23 12.09 -0.66
N LEU A 223 21.96 13.39 -0.60
CA LEU A 223 22.80 14.36 0.10
C LEU A 223 22.86 14.08 1.62
N SER A 224 21.79 13.60 2.23
CA SER A 224 21.79 13.23 3.65
C SER A 224 22.81 12.12 3.96
N ILE A 225 22.98 11.18 3.03
CA ILE A 225 23.96 10.08 3.14
C ILE A 225 25.38 10.63 3.07
N VAL A 226 25.65 11.53 2.11
CA VAL A 226 26.94 12.24 2.00
C VAL A 226 27.24 13.00 3.28
N PHE A 227 26.24 13.73 3.81
CA PHE A 227 26.41 14.52 5.03
C PHE A 227 26.83 13.65 6.21
N VAL A 228 26.17 12.52 6.46
CA VAL A 228 26.48 11.63 7.58
C VAL A 228 27.88 11.03 7.43
N GLY A 229 28.27 10.63 6.22
CA GLY A 229 29.63 10.13 5.97
C GLY A 229 30.70 11.21 6.21
N ALA A 230 30.44 12.46 5.78
CA ALA A 230 31.37 13.58 5.99
C ALA A 230 31.44 13.99 7.46
N ASP A 231 30.31 14.04 8.18
CA ASP A 231 30.27 14.33 9.62
C ASP A 231 31.13 13.35 10.41
N ASN A 232 31.13 12.06 10.05
CA ASN A 232 31.97 11.04 10.70
C ASN A 232 33.47 11.30 10.55
N LEU A 233 33.92 11.95 9.46
CA LEU A 233 35.33 12.25 9.20
C LEU A 233 35.77 13.55 9.88
N VAL A 234 34.87 14.51 10.06
CA VAL A 234 35.19 15.85 10.58
C VAL A 234 34.91 15.95 12.08
N ARG A 235 34.02 15.12 12.61
CA ARG A 235 33.59 15.18 14.00
C ARG A 235 34.75 14.88 14.96
N GLY A 236 35.10 15.87 15.78
CA GLY A 236 35.98 15.73 16.94
C GLY A 236 35.22 15.32 18.21
N ASP A 237 35.80 15.63 19.38
CA ASP A 237 35.28 15.31 20.71
C ASP A 237 34.05 16.18 21.13
N GLY A 238 33.29 16.68 20.16
CA GLY A 238 32.10 17.52 20.38
C GLY A 238 30.87 16.77 20.87
N ARG A 239 29.78 17.53 21.11
CA ARG A 239 28.46 16.97 21.49
C ARG A 239 27.95 16.02 20.41
N ASP A 240 27.39 14.88 20.84
CA ASP A 240 26.73 13.95 19.91
C ASP A 240 25.39 14.50 19.43
N LEU A 241 25.34 15.01 18.20
CA LEU A 241 24.17 15.57 17.56
C LEU A 241 23.47 14.59 16.62
N ARG A 242 23.92 13.31 16.53
CA ARG A 242 23.36 12.32 15.59
C ARG A 242 21.86 12.11 15.74
N GLY A 243 21.30 12.24 16.95
CA GLY A 243 19.87 12.16 17.15
C GLY A 243 19.10 13.29 16.44
N TRP A 244 19.61 14.52 16.48
CA TRP A 244 19.03 15.66 15.73
C TRP A 244 19.22 15.52 14.23
N VAL A 245 20.39 15.07 13.79
CA VAL A 245 20.67 14.76 12.37
C VAL A 245 19.69 13.69 11.88
N ALA A 246 19.50 12.61 12.63
CA ALA A 246 18.57 11.54 12.32
C ALA A 246 17.12 12.04 12.23
N LEU A 247 16.68 12.88 13.17
CA LEU A 247 15.34 13.48 13.15
C LEU A 247 15.12 14.34 11.88
N VAL A 248 16.05 15.25 11.59
CA VAL A 248 15.92 16.16 10.45
C VAL A 248 15.94 15.41 9.13
N PHE A 249 16.85 14.46 8.96
CA PHE A 249 16.89 13.67 7.73
C PHE A 249 15.78 12.61 7.68
N GLY A 250 15.28 12.13 8.80
CA GLY A 250 14.06 11.35 8.87
C GLY A 250 12.87 12.10 8.23
N LEU A 251 12.73 13.41 8.53
CA LEU A 251 11.71 14.26 7.87
C LEU A 251 11.87 14.30 6.34
N VAL A 252 13.10 14.26 5.82
CA VAL A 252 13.33 14.23 4.37
C VAL A 252 12.95 12.86 3.79
N HIS A 253 13.42 11.77 4.42
CA HIS A 253 13.21 10.40 3.92
C HIS A 253 11.73 9.98 3.91
N GLY A 254 10.91 10.47 4.87
CA GLY A 254 9.49 10.12 4.93
C GLY A 254 8.68 10.59 3.71
N PHE A 255 9.10 11.64 3.02
CA PHE A 255 8.47 12.05 1.77
C PHE A 255 8.75 11.09 0.61
N GLY A 256 9.86 10.36 0.63
CA GLY A 256 10.26 9.47 -0.47
C GLY A 256 9.35 8.24 -0.67
N PHE A 257 8.59 7.81 0.34
CA PHE A 257 7.76 6.60 0.26
C PHE A 257 6.24 6.88 0.17
N ALA A 258 5.84 8.12 0.24
CA ALA A 258 4.42 8.50 0.32
C ALA A 258 3.59 8.09 -0.91
N ASN A 259 4.18 8.10 -2.10
CA ASN A 259 3.50 7.71 -3.34
C ASN A 259 3.07 6.24 -3.30
N VAL A 260 3.97 5.34 -2.86
CA VAL A 260 3.69 3.91 -2.75
C VAL A 260 2.51 3.65 -1.81
N LEU A 261 2.48 4.33 -0.66
CA LEU A 261 1.38 4.14 0.30
C LEU A 261 0.02 4.65 -0.23
N ARG A 262 0.02 5.68 -1.08
CA ARG A 262 -1.19 6.19 -1.74
C ARG A 262 -1.76 5.23 -2.78
N GLU A 263 -0.90 4.49 -3.49
CA GLU A 263 -1.30 3.50 -4.48
C GLU A 263 -2.12 2.34 -3.88
N PHE A 264 -1.96 2.06 -2.57
CA PHE A 264 -2.78 1.08 -1.87
C PHE A 264 -4.26 1.49 -1.74
N GLY A 265 -4.63 2.76 -1.99
CA GLY A 265 -6.02 3.21 -2.00
C GLY A 265 -6.77 2.92 -0.69
N LEU A 266 -6.12 3.09 0.45
CA LEU A 266 -6.66 2.73 1.77
C LEU A 266 -7.79 3.67 2.20
N PRO A 267 -8.87 3.15 2.79
CA PRO A 267 -9.86 3.98 3.44
C PRO A 267 -9.25 4.77 4.60
N ARG A 268 -9.82 5.94 4.90
CA ARG A 268 -9.28 6.86 5.93
C ARG A 268 -9.10 6.20 7.28
N GLU A 269 -10.01 5.32 7.67
CA GLU A 269 -9.99 4.57 8.93
C GLU A 269 -8.81 3.58 8.98
N ALA A 270 -8.50 2.93 7.86
CA ALA A 270 -7.37 2.02 7.77
C ALA A 270 -6.04 2.75 7.63
N LEU A 271 -6.03 3.98 7.09
CA LEU A 271 -4.81 4.75 6.86
C LEU A 271 -4.02 5.00 8.16
N GLY A 272 -4.70 5.37 9.25
CA GLY A 272 -4.06 5.59 10.56
C GLY A 272 -3.36 4.33 11.07
N TRP A 273 -4.04 3.19 11.04
CA TRP A 273 -3.48 1.90 11.43
C TRP A 273 -2.36 1.44 10.49
N SER A 274 -2.46 1.72 9.20
CA SER A 274 -1.43 1.38 8.20
C SER A 274 -0.15 2.15 8.43
N LEU A 275 -0.25 3.47 8.61
CA LEU A 275 0.88 4.36 8.92
C LEU A 275 1.57 3.96 10.23
N PHE A 276 0.79 3.73 11.28
CA PHE A 276 1.32 3.29 12.57
C PHE A 276 2.05 1.95 12.43
N SER A 277 1.39 0.95 11.84
CA SER A 277 1.94 -0.40 11.70
C SER A 277 3.18 -0.43 10.80
N PHE A 278 3.19 0.35 9.72
CA PHE A 278 4.35 0.50 8.85
C PHE A 278 5.54 1.07 9.61
N ASN A 279 5.36 2.15 10.38
CA ASN A 279 6.43 2.77 11.15
C ASN A 279 6.93 1.87 12.31
N VAL A 280 6.06 1.08 12.92
CA VAL A 280 6.47 0.01 13.84
C VAL A 280 7.37 -1.01 13.12
N GLY A 281 7.02 -1.41 11.90
CA GLY A 281 7.85 -2.29 11.07
C GLY A 281 9.21 -1.67 10.73
N VAL A 282 9.24 -0.38 10.35
CA VAL A 282 10.47 0.37 10.10
C VAL A 282 11.38 0.35 11.34
N GLU A 283 10.84 0.66 12.52
CA GLU A 283 11.59 0.66 13.79
C GLU A 283 12.16 -0.74 14.09
N ILE A 284 11.37 -1.79 13.93
CA ILE A 284 11.85 -3.19 14.13
C ILE A 284 13.01 -3.50 13.17
N GLY A 285 12.88 -3.17 11.89
CA GLY A 285 13.94 -3.38 10.90
C GLY A 285 15.21 -2.60 11.22
N GLN A 286 15.08 -1.34 11.63
CA GLN A 286 16.21 -0.51 12.06
C GLN A 286 16.91 -1.08 13.29
N LEU A 287 16.17 -1.53 14.30
CA LEU A 287 16.74 -2.16 15.49
C LEU A 287 17.51 -3.44 15.14
N ALA A 288 17.05 -4.22 14.17
CA ALA A 288 17.78 -5.38 13.67
C ALA A 288 19.12 -4.97 13.03
N ILE A 289 19.13 -3.91 12.21
CA ILE A 289 20.37 -3.36 11.62
C ILE A 289 21.30 -2.83 12.71
N VAL A 290 20.77 -2.11 13.70
CA VAL A 290 21.56 -1.61 14.84
C VAL A 290 22.23 -2.75 15.59
N LEU A 291 21.49 -3.83 15.89
CA LEU A 291 22.04 -5.01 16.54
C LEU A 291 23.20 -5.61 15.75
N LEU A 292 23.04 -5.76 14.45
CA LEU A 292 24.07 -6.31 13.56
C LEU A 292 25.30 -5.40 13.52
N VAL A 293 25.12 -4.13 13.18
CA VAL A 293 26.23 -3.18 12.96
C VAL A 293 26.96 -2.86 14.27
N ALA A 294 26.21 -2.57 15.34
CA ALA A 294 26.81 -2.30 16.65
C ALA A 294 27.54 -3.52 17.21
N GLY A 295 26.98 -4.72 17.03
CA GLY A 295 27.63 -5.97 17.42
C GLY A 295 28.94 -6.19 16.66
N MET A 296 28.97 -5.97 15.35
CA MET A 296 30.18 -6.07 14.53
C MET A 296 31.24 -5.03 14.95
N LEU A 297 30.84 -3.77 15.13
CA LEU A 297 31.74 -2.71 15.54
C LEU A 297 32.32 -2.96 16.94
N GLU A 298 31.54 -3.50 17.87
CA GLU A 298 32.00 -3.86 19.20
C GLU A 298 32.96 -5.05 19.15
N ALA A 299 32.70 -6.05 18.33
CA ALA A 299 33.63 -7.16 18.13
C ALA A 299 35.00 -6.69 17.57
N ILE A 300 34.97 -5.80 16.59
CA ILE A 300 36.18 -5.17 16.02
C ILE A 300 36.89 -4.33 17.07
N ARG A 301 36.20 -3.56 17.89
CA ARG A 301 36.74 -2.74 18.96
C ARG A 301 37.48 -3.57 19.98
N ARG A 302 36.99 -4.76 20.34
CA ARG A 302 37.62 -5.67 21.28
C ARG A 302 38.90 -6.26 20.72
N GLN A 303 39.05 -6.37 19.40
CA GLN A 303 40.25 -6.89 18.75
C GLN A 303 41.32 -5.81 18.60
N SER A 304 41.00 -4.62 18.11
CA SER A 304 41.96 -3.55 17.84
C SER A 304 41.28 -2.19 17.69
N ALA A 305 41.74 -1.21 18.47
CA ALA A 305 41.29 0.18 18.33
C ALA A 305 41.68 0.78 16.97
N THR A 306 42.87 0.44 16.45
CA THR A 306 43.36 0.88 15.15
C THR A 306 42.48 0.32 14.01
N LEU A 307 42.09 -0.97 14.10
CA LEU A 307 41.20 -1.58 13.11
C LEU A 307 39.83 -0.87 13.09
N ARG A 308 39.29 -0.57 14.26
CA ARG A 308 38.03 0.19 14.37
C ARG A 308 38.14 1.53 13.65
N GLN A 309 39.22 2.31 13.89
CA GLN A 309 39.39 3.60 13.22
C GLN A 309 39.47 3.46 11.71
N ARG A 310 40.17 2.44 11.19
CA ARG A 310 40.23 2.15 9.75
C ARG A 310 38.89 1.78 9.19
N VAL A 311 38.09 0.98 9.88
CA VAL A 311 36.72 0.58 9.46
C VAL A 311 35.80 1.80 9.44
N VAL A 312 35.85 2.66 10.46
CA VAL A 312 35.05 3.90 10.47
C VAL A 312 35.47 4.79 9.32
N PHE A 313 36.76 5.02 9.09
CA PHE A 313 37.24 5.85 8.00
C PHE A 313 36.84 5.29 6.63
N ALA A 314 37.14 4.02 6.35
CA ALA A 314 36.81 3.37 5.08
C ALA A 314 35.30 3.31 4.85
N GLY A 315 34.52 2.97 5.88
CA GLY A 315 33.08 2.95 5.82
C GLY A 315 32.48 4.34 5.51
N SER A 316 33.03 5.39 6.12
CA SER A 316 32.58 6.77 5.84
C SER A 316 32.89 7.18 4.39
N ILE A 317 34.04 6.80 3.84
CA ILE A 317 34.36 7.05 2.42
C ILE A 317 33.39 6.30 1.50
N VAL A 318 33.06 5.04 1.80
CA VAL A 318 32.08 4.27 1.01
C VAL A 318 30.70 4.94 1.05
N VAL A 319 30.25 5.38 2.23
CA VAL A 319 28.97 6.09 2.40
C VAL A 319 28.95 7.39 1.59
N ILE A 320 30.03 8.20 1.64
CA ILE A 320 30.16 9.44 0.85
C ILE A 320 30.14 9.12 -0.64
N ALA A 321 30.90 8.14 -1.10
CA ALA A 321 31.00 7.80 -2.51
C ALA A 321 29.65 7.34 -3.07
N ALA A 322 28.93 6.45 -2.36
CA ALA A 322 27.62 5.96 -2.76
C ALA A 322 26.58 7.09 -2.75
N GLY A 323 26.53 7.91 -1.70
CA GLY A 323 25.62 9.06 -1.63
C GLY A 323 25.88 10.09 -2.73
N THR A 324 27.17 10.35 -3.04
CA THR A 324 27.56 11.26 -4.14
C THR A 324 27.14 10.70 -5.50
N TYR A 325 27.35 9.38 -5.72
CA TYR A 325 26.91 8.73 -6.95
C TYR A 325 25.39 8.89 -7.16
N TRP A 326 24.58 8.56 -6.16
CA TRP A 326 23.13 8.72 -6.24
C TRP A 326 22.68 10.17 -6.34
N PHE A 327 23.39 11.09 -5.67
CA PHE A 327 23.08 12.53 -5.82
C PHE A 327 23.26 12.97 -7.27
N VAL A 328 24.39 12.63 -7.90
CA VAL A 328 24.65 12.96 -9.31
C VAL A 328 23.62 12.30 -10.23
N GLU A 329 23.32 11.01 -10.01
CA GLU A 329 22.33 10.27 -10.79
C GLU A 329 20.96 10.95 -10.74
N ARG A 330 20.47 11.29 -9.55
CA ARG A 330 19.12 11.86 -9.34
C ARG A 330 19.01 13.34 -9.78
N VAL A 331 20.11 14.06 -9.81
CA VAL A 331 20.11 15.46 -10.27
C VAL A 331 20.25 15.58 -11.79
N PHE A 332 21.13 14.78 -12.40
CA PHE A 332 21.47 14.92 -13.81
C PHE A 332 20.84 13.88 -14.72
N PHE A 333 20.37 12.75 -14.17
CA PHE A 333 19.77 11.63 -14.90
C PHE A 333 18.49 11.15 -14.23
N PRO A 334 17.52 12.05 -13.96
CA PRO A 334 16.27 11.63 -13.30
C PRO A 334 15.53 10.61 -14.15
N ALA A 335 15.02 9.53 -13.52
CA ALA A 335 14.26 8.45 -14.15
C ALA A 335 12.85 8.88 -14.56
#